data_b67e5303a6e9717abcb97903227810ec
#
_entry.id   b67e5303a6e9717abcb97903227810ec
#
_cell.length_a   1.000
_cell.length_b   1.000
_cell.length_c   1.000
_cell.angle_alpha   90.00
_cell.angle_beta   90.00
_cell.angle_gamma   90.00
#
_symmetry.space_group_name_H-M   'P 1'
#
loop_
_entity.id
_entity.type
_entity.pdbx_description
1 polymer ?
#
loop_
_entity_poly.entity_id
_entity_poly.type
_entity_poly.pdbx_seq_one_letter_code
_entity_poly.pdbx_strand_id
1 'polypeptide(L)' 'MNANEWLAAYAQKLGTDPPTKDELKAVLDLAGEAAHASQRIAAPVACWLAARAGVGLDEALTLARKVGSDG' A
#
# COMPACT_ATOMS: atom_id res chain seq x y z
N MET A 1 7.80 -15.19 13.68
CA MET A 1 8.57 -14.34 12.75
C MET A 1 7.99 -12.94 12.74
N ASN A 2 8.82 -11.94 12.50
CA ASN A 2 8.31 -10.56 12.43
C ASN A 2 7.74 -10.27 11.04
N ALA A 3 7.15 -9.08 10.88
CA ALA A 3 6.48 -8.73 9.63
C ALA A 3 7.44 -8.73 8.44
N ASN A 4 8.65 -8.21 8.63
CA ASN A 4 9.62 -8.15 7.54
C ASN A 4 10.03 -9.55 7.09
N GLU A 5 10.24 -10.46 8.03
CA GLU A 5 10.58 -11.84 7.73
C GLU A 5 9.44 -12.55 6.99
N TRP A 6 8.22 -12.33 7.47
CA TRP A 6 7.04 -12.93 6.85
C TRP A 6 6.86 -12.42 5.41
N LEU A 7 7.00 -11.10 5.23
CA LEU A 7 6.82 -10.50 3.90
C LEU A 7 7.88 -10.97 2.91
N ALA A 8 9.13 -11.14 3.38
CA ALA A 8 10.19 -11.66 2.53
C ALA A 8 9.89 -13.09 2.09
N ALA A 9 9.41 -13.93 3.01
CA ALA A 9 9.04 -15.31 2.70
C ALA A 9 7.86 -15.36 1.74
N TYR A 10 6.87 -14.50 1.94
CA TYR A 10 5.70 -14.42 1.07
C TYR A 10 6.10 -13.96 -0.34
N ALA A 11 6.95 -12.93 -0.42
CA ALA A 11 7.45 -12.45 -1.71
C ALA A 11 8.13 -13.57 -2.49
N GLN A 12 8.91 -14.39 -1.80
CA GLN A 12 9.57 -15.52 -2.43
C GLN A 12 8.55 -16.52 -2.99
N LYS A 13 7.50 -16.81 -2.24
CA LYS A 13 6.43 -17.69 -2.72
C LYS A 13 5.72 -17.13 -3.93
N LEU A 14 5.57 -15.80 -3.99
CA LEU A 14 4.96 -15.12 -5.13
C LEU A 14 5.90 -15.00 -6.33
N GLY A 15 7.20 -15.22 -6.13
CA GLY A 15 8.18 -15.09 -7.20
C GLY A 15 8.61 -13.64 -7.46
N THR A 16 8.57 -12.81 -6.44
CA THR A 16 8.96 -11.41 -6.55
C THR A 16 9.93 -11.02 -5.44
N ASP A 17 10.57 -9.88 -5.60
CA ASP A 17 11.48 -9.35 -4.59
C ASP A 17 10.70 -8.82 -3.39
N PRO A 18 11.30 -8.89 -2.18
CA PRO A 18 10.69 -8.25 -1.02
C PRO A 18 10.71 -6.74 -1.17
N PRO A 19 9.82 -6.02 -0.47
CA PRO A 19 9.81 -4.57 -0.57
C PRO A 19 11.08 -3.96 0.05
N THR A 20 11.52 -2.85 -0.52
CA THR A 20 12.57 -2.04 0.10
C THR A 20 11.96 -1.28 1.27
N LYS A 21 12.83 -0.66 2.11
CA LYS A 21 12.35 0.16 3.22
C LYS A 21 11.46 1.31 2.74
N ASP A 22 11.86 1.94 1.65
CA ASP A 22 11.10 3.07 1.10
C ASP A 22 9.76 2.61 0.55
N GLU A 23 9.74 1.46 -0.12
CA GLU A 23 8.49 0.87 -0.61
C GLU A 23 7.56 0.50 0.53
N LEU A 24 8.10 -0.13 1.56
CA LEU A 24 7.31 -0.50 2.73
C LEU A 24 6.67 0.73 3.36
N LYS A 25 7.46 1.79 3.55
CA LYS A 25 6.95 3.04 4.12
C LYS A 25 5.84 3.64 3.25
N ALA A 26 6.04 3.67 1.94
CA ALA A 26 5.07 4.23 1.01
C ALA A 26 3.75 3.45 1.03
N VAL A 27 3.83 2.12 1.07
CA VAL A 27 2.63 1.29 1.16
C VAL A 27 1.89 1.53 2.48
N LEU A 28 2.64 1.62 3.58
CA LEU A 28 2.02 1.88 4.88
C LEU A 28 1.40 3.28 4.96
N ASP A 29 2.01 4.27 4.33
CA ASP A 29 1.45 5.62 4.25
C ASP A 29 0.12 5.60 3.47
N LEU A 30 0.07 4.89 2.35
CA LEU A 30 -1.15 4.73 1.57
C LEU A 30 -2.23 4.00 2.38
N ALA A 31 -1.86 2.92 3.04
CA ALA A 31 -2.78 2.16 3.88
C ALA A 31 -3.35 3.03 4.99
N GLY A 32 -2.49 3.82 5.64
CA GLY A 32 -2.91 4.74 6.69
C GLY A 32 -3.88 5.80 6.20
N GLU A 33 -3.60 6.36 5.03
CA GLU A 33 -4.49 7.37 4.43
C GLU A 33 -5.87 6.79 4.18
N ALA A 34 -5.94 5.60 3.60
CA ALA A 34 -7.20 4.93 3.32
C ALA A 34 -7.98 4.63 4.61
N ALA A 35 -7.29 4.13 5.62
CA ALA A 35 -7.93 3.77 6.89
C ALA A 35 -8.43 5.01 7.63
N HIS A 36 -7.63 6.08 7.69
CA HIS A 36 -8.00 7.29 8.40
C HIS A 36 -9.13 8.06 7.69
N ALA A 37 -9.14 8.03 6.38
CA ALA A 37 -10.17 8.73 5.60
C ALA A 37 -11.51 7.98 5.58
N SER A 38 -11.49 6.69 5.87
CA SER A 38 -12.72 5.88 5.80
C SER A 38 -12.77 4.85 6.93
N GLN A 39 -12.38 3.61 6.68
CA GLN A 39 -12.39 2.53 7.66
C GLN A 39 -11.17 1.64 7.46
N ARG A 40 -10.83 0.87 8.48
CA ARG A 40 -9.67 -0.01 8.47
C ARG A 40 -9.63 -0.96 7.28
N ILE A 41 -10.79 -1.49 6.89
CA ILE A 41 -10.84 -2.45 5.79
C ILE A 41 -10.41 -1.84 4.45
N ALA A 42 -10.45 -0.52 4.34
CA ALA A 42 -10.02 0.16 3.11
C ALA A 42 -8.51 0.06 2.91
N ALA A 43 -7.73 -0.12 3.97
CA ALA A 43 -6.28 -0.11 3.87
C ALA A 43 -5.74 -1.20 2.93
N PRO A 44 -6.03 -2.49 3.14
CA PRO A 44 -5.52 -3.51 2.22
C PRO A 44 -6.11 -3.39 0.82
N VAL A 45 -7.38 -3.00 0.72
CA VAL A 45 -8.04 -2.88 -0.58
C VAL A 45 -7.47 -1.71 -1.39
N ALA A 46 -7.15 -0.60 -0.74
CA ALA A 46 -6.51 0.54 -1.41
C ALA A 46 -5.16 0.14 -2.00
N CYS A 47 -4.37 -0.63 -1.24
CA CYS A 47 -3.08 -1.08 -1.72
C CYS A 47 -3.23 -2.01 -2.93
N TRP A 48 -4.22 -2.89 -2.89
CA TRP A 48 -4.49 -3.78 -4.03
C TRP A 48 -4.94 -2.99 -5.26
N LEU A 49 -5.81 -1.99 -5.06
CA LEU A 49 -6.28 -1.14 -6.17
C LEU A 49 -5.13 -0.36 -6.80
N ALA A 50 -4.23 0.18 -5.99
CA ALA A 50 -3.08 0.92 -6.49
C ALA A 50 -2.18 0.02 -7.33
N ALA A 51 -1.92 -1.20 -6.86
CA ALA A 51 -1.12 -2.17 -7.60
C ALA A 51 -1.81 -2.56 -8.91
N ARG A 52 -3.10 -2.79 -8.86
CA ARG A 52 -3.91 -3.15 -10.03
C ARG A 52 -3.91 -2.03 -11.08
N ALA A 53 -3.96 -0.78 -10.63
CA ALA A 53 -3.94 0.38 -11.52
C ALA A 53 -2.56 0.59 -12.17
N GLY A 54 -1.52 0.02 -11.58
CA GLY A 54 -0.17 0.13 -12.13
C GLY A 54 0.48 1.49 -11.93
N VAL A 55 -0.04 2.31 -11.00
CA VAL A 55 0.57 3.60 -10.70
C VAL A 55 1.68 3.42 -9.65
N GLY A 56 2.64 4.33 -9.65
CA GLY A 56 3.67 4.33 -8.62
C GLY A 56 3.08 4.66 -7.25
N LEU A 57 3.77 4.24 -6.20
CA LEU A 57 3.27 4.44 -4.83
C LEU A 57 3.11 5.91 -4.46
N ASP A 58 4.02 6.77 -4.91
CA ASP A 58 3.92 8.21 -4.64
C ASP A 58 2.68 8.79 -5.27
N GLU A 59 2.40 8.42 -6.52
CA GLU A 59 1.21 8.87 -7.21
C GLU A 59 -0.04 8.32 -6.55
N ALA A 60 -0.02 7.05 -6.15
CA ALA A 60 -1.15 6.43 -5.47
C ALA A 60 -1.52 7.18 -4.20
N LEU A 61 -0.52 7.58 -3.40
CA LEU A 61 -0.76 8.34 -2.18
C LEU A 61 -1.33 9.72 -2.49
N THR A 62 -0.77 10.40 -3.51
CA THR A 62 -1.26 11.71 -3.94
C THR A 62 -2.72 11.64 -4.34
N LEU A 63 -3.09 10.62 -5.10
CA LEU A 63 -4.48 10.44 -5.53
C LEU A 63 -5.39 10.08 -4.36
N ALA A 64 -4.91 9.26 -3.44
CA ALA A 64 -5.68 8.89 -2.25
C ALA A 64 -6.06 10.12 -1.41
N ARG A 65 -5.14 11.07 -1.29
CA ARG A 65 -5.36 12.30 -0.53
C ARG A 65 -6.40 13.20 -1.17
N LYS A 66 -6.69 13.00 -2.45
CA LYS A 66 -7.68 13.80 -3.16
C LYS A 66 -9.09 13.22 -3.05
N VAL A 67 -9.23 11.99 -2.61
CA VAL A 67 -10.55 11.37 -2.46
C VAL A 67 -11.34 12.16 -1.41
N GLY A 68 -12.52 12.60 -1.79
CA GLY A 68 -13.35 13.41 -0.91
C GLY A 68 -12.99 14.89 -0.87
N SER A 69 -11.77 15.24 -1.28
CA SER A 69 -11.34 16.65 -1.33
C SER A 69 -11.81 17.35 -2.59
N ASP A 70 -11.90 16.60 -3.67
CA ASP A 70 -12.24 17.12 -4.99
C ASP A 70 -13.76 17.16 -5.21
N GLY A 71 -14.47 16.54 -4.31
CA GLY A 71 -15.91 16.40 -4.44
C GLY A 71 -16.68 17.42 -3.73
#